data_ee314b9b2f6d69617232b71611f4ea1c
#
_entry.id   ee314b9b2f6d69617232b71611f4ea1c
#
_cell.length_a   1.000
_cell.length_b   1.000
_cell.length_c   1.000
_cell.angle_alpha   90.00
_cell.angle_beta   90.00
_cell.angle_gamma   90.00
#
_symmetry.space_group_name_H-M   'P 1'
#
loop_
_entity.id
_entity.type
_entity.pdbx_description
1 polymer ?
#
loop_
_entity_poly.entity_id
_entity_poly.type
_entity_poly.pdbx_seq_one_letter_code
_entity_poly.pdbx_strand_id
1 'polypeptide(L)'
;MMTNSVCYKIYGQDFHIEPESVQFANAVFHDEYRINDLRSHNVRTIVDVGSHVGSFTVMAHHYWPNAKIVAVEPHPQSFELMTKNTSHIPDSQLLRINAAISSKPGKCLLSFPVSNSRVADYVPDVWESLEPRYRDFGIEVPSLTVEQFWTQVTDFGIDEVDLIKLDCEGAEYLIVSELSALGLMDRIGWIRGEWHSRKDNVLLGSCLGQTHAYNIDPNLPHAVGMFVAHRIS
;
A
#
# COMPACT_ATOMS: atom_id res chain seq x y z
N MET A 1 -3.14 3.92 -24.97
CA MET A 1 -3.70 2.62 -25.41
C MET A 1 -4.86 2.31 -24.47
N MET A 2 -6.01 1.82 -24.95
CA MET A 2 -7.07 1.40 -24.04
C MET A 2 -6.58 0.16 -23.29
N THR A 3 -6.55 0.23 -21.96
CA THR A 3 -6.24 -0.92 -21.11
C THR A 3 -7.31 -1.98 -21.33
N ASN A 4 -6.88 -3.21 -21.60
CA ASN A 4 -7.79 -4.34 -21.72
C ASN A 4 -8.29 -4.72 -20.31
N SER A 5 -9.29 -3.98 -19.80
CA SER A 5 -9.85 -4.21 -18.48
C SER A 5 -11.20 -4.92 -18.55
N VAL A 6 -11.46 -5.79 -17.58
CA VAL A 6 -12.78 -6.38 -17.33
C VAL A 6 -13.50 -5.56 -16.25
N CYS A 7 -14.82 -5.61 -16.23
CA CYS A 7 -15.64 -4.86 -15.28
C CYS A 7 -16.47 -5.82 -14.43
N TYR A 8 -16.40 -5.64 -13.11
CA TYR A 8 -17.20 -6.37 -12.12
C TYR A 8 -18.08 -5.40 -11.33
N LYS A 9 -19.09 -5.92 -10.65
CA LYS A 9 -19.87 -5.16 -9.66
C LYS A 9 -19.35 -5.47 -8.27
N ILE A 10 -18.72 -4.47 -7.62
CA ILE A 10 -18.22 -4.56 -6.24
C ILE A 10 -18.93 -3.49 -5.41
N TYR A 11 -19.58 -3.89 -4.34
CA TYR A 11 -20.39 -3.01 -3.47
C TYR A 11 -21.37 -2.11 -4.23
N GLY A 12 -21.92 -2.63 -5.36
CA GLY A 12 -22.85 -1.91 -6.22
C GLY A 12 -22.23 -0.95 -7.24
N GLN A 13 -20.92 -0.75 -7.20
CA GLN A 13 -20.16 0.10 -8.13
C GLN A 13 -19.51 -0.72 -9.24
N ASP A 14 -19.25 -0.08 -10.39
CA ASP A 14 -18.43 -0.67 -11.45
C ASP A 14 -16.96 -0.68 -11.01
N PHE A 15 -16.34 -1.84 -11.08
CA PHE A 15 -14.93 -2.05 -10.72
C PHE A 15 -14.17 -2.62 -11.91
N HIS A 16 -13.19 -1.87 -12.40
CA HIS A 16 -12.40 -2.19 -13.58
C HIS A 16 -11.02 -2.71 -13.16
N ILE A 17 -10.59 -3.80 -13.82
CA ILE A 17 -9.33 -4.46 -13.45
C ILE A 17 -8.77 -5.19 -14.68
N GLU A 18 -7.45 -5.26 -14.80
CA GLU A 18 -6.80 -6.14 -15.78
C GLU A 18 -7.07 -7.61 -15.42
N PRO A 19 -7.30 -8.48 -16.43
CA PRO A 19 -7.59 -9.90 -16.20
C PRO A 19 -6.57 -10.62 -15.32
N GLU A 20 -5.29 -10.30 -15.48
CA GLU A 20 -4.17 -10.87 -14.73
C GLU A 20 -4.15 -10.45 -13.24
N SER A 21 -4.75 -9.33 -12.92
CA SER A 21 -4.79 -8.77 -11.56
C SER A 21 -6.02 -9.21 -10.73
N VAL A 22 -6.98 -9.92 -11.34
CA VAL A 22 -8.25 -10.32 -10.68
C VAL A 22 -8.01 -11.13 -9.40
N GLN A 23 -7.02 -12.01 -9.39
CA GLN A 23 -6.72 -12.83 -8.22
C GLN A 23 -6.29 -11.97 -7.01
N PHE A 24 -5.51 -10.91 -7.23
CA PHE A 24 -5.04 -10.01 -6.16
C PHE A 24 -6.20 -9.19 -5.58
N ALA A 25 -7.05 -8.63 -6.44
CA ALA A 25 -8.25 -7.94 -5.97
C ALA A 25 -9.20 -8.86 -5.20
N ASN A 26 -9.35 -10.11 -5.64
CA ASN A 26 -10.15 -11.11 -4.91
C ASN A 26 -9.59 -11.39 -3.53
N ALA A 27 -8.27 -11.52 -3.36
CA ALA A 27 -7.63 -11.71 -2.06
C ALA A 27 -7.99 -10.54 -1.11
N VAL A 28 -7.86 -9.31 -1.59
CA VAL A 28 -8.24 -8.11 -0.84
C VAL A 28 -9.72 -8.16 -0.41
N PHE A 29 -10.64 -8.42 -1.34
CA PHE A 29 -12.09 -8.49 -1.03
C PHE A 29 -12.47 -9.67 -0.13
N HIS A 30 -11.61 -10.69 -0.03
CA HIS A 30 -11.74 -11.80 0.94
C HIS A 30 -11.00 -11.54 2.26
N ASP A 31 -10.66 -10.27 2.52
CA ASP A 31 -10.09 -9.79 3.79
C ASP A 31 -8.65 -10.25 4.06
N GLU A 32 -7.81 -10.30 3.03
CA GLU A 32 -6.39 -10.63 3.14
C GLU A 32 -5.68 -9.80 4.23
N TYR A 33 -6.01 -8.51 4.35
CA TYR A 33 -5.42 -7.61 5.35
C TYR A 33 -6.14 -7.64 6.71
N ARG A 34 -7.10 -8.55 6.92
CA ARG A 34 -7.81 -8.73 8.19
C ARG A 34 -8.45 -7.43 8.72
N ILE A 35 -9.01 -6.62 7.84
CA ILE A 35 -9.69 -5.39 8.26
C ILE A 35 -11.08 -5.64 8.84
N ASN A 36 -11.64 -6.85 8.66
CA ASN A 36 -12.86 -7.27 9.34
C ASN A 36 -12.72 -7.23 10.86
N ASP A 37 -11.50 -7.46 11.39
CA ASP A 37 -11.20 -7.33 12.83
C ASP A 37 -11.44 -5.89 13.32
N LEU A 38 -11.41 -4.90 12.43
CA LEU A 38 -11.52 -3.47 12.74
C LEU A 38 -12.92 -2.89 12.47
N ARG A 39 -13.87 -3.66 11.93
CA ARG A 39 -15.20 -3.15 11.51
C ARG A 39 -16.03 -2.57 12.66
N SER A 40 -15.80 -3.00 13.89
CA SER A 40 -16.45 -2.44 15.09
C SER A 40 -15.79 -1.15 15.59
N HIS A 41 -14.64 -0.77 15.04
CA HIS A 41 -13.90 0.43 15.42
C HIS A 41 -14.31 1.62 14.54
N ASN A 42 -14.25 2.81 15.13
CA ASN A 42 -14.53 4.06 14.42
C ASN A 42 -13.26 4.51 13.68
N VAL A 43 -12.96 3.91 12.53
CA VAL A 43 -11.84 4.30 11.66
C VAL A 43 -12.25 5.52 10.84
N ARG A 44 -11.53 6.63 10.96
CA ARG A 44 -11.81 7.92 10.31
C ARG A 44 -10.73 8.36 9.33
N THR A 45 -9.54 7.80 9.48
CA THR A 45 -8.37 8.19 8.68
C THR A 45 -7.61 6.96 8.22
N ILE A 46 -7.44 6.83 6.92
CA ILE A 46 -6.87 5.63 6.29
C ILE A 46 -5.80 6.04 5.30
N VAL A 47 -4.72 5.30 5.27
CA VAL A 47 -3.65 5.41 4.27
C VAL A 47 -3.48 4.06 3.59
N ASP A 48 -3.56 4.04 2.27
CA ASP A 48 -3.40 2.86 1.42
C ASP A 48 -2.17 3.02 0.53
N VAL A 49 -1.05 2.42 0.93
CA VAL A 49 0.20 2.46 0.15
C VAL A 49 0.32 1.18 -0.67
N GLY A 50 0.51 1.36 -1.99
CA GLY A 50 0.40 0.29 -2.97
C GLY A 50 -1.07 -0.02 -3.28
N SER A 51 -1.83 1.01 -3.64
CA SER A 51 -3.29 0.88 -3.82
C SER A 51 -3.67 0.06 -5.05
N HIS A 52 -2.73 -0.15 -5.98
CA HIS A 52 -2.93 -0.86 -7.24
C HIS A 52 -4.16 -0.31 -7.99
N VAL A 53 -5.13 -1.12 -8.31
CA VAL A 53 -6.39 -0.67 -8.96
C VAL A 53 -7.44 -0.15 -7.96
N GLY A 54 -7.08 0.03 -6.68
CA GLY A 54 -7.93 0.61 -5.65
C GLY A 54 -8.82 -0.38 -4.91
N SER A 55 -8.52 -1.68 -4.93
CA SER A 55 -9.34 -2.71 -4.28
C SER A 55 -9.50 -2.46 -2.78
N PHE A 56 -8.39 -2.20 -2.08
CA PHE A 56 -8.41 -1.90 -0.65
C PHE A 56 -9.13 -0.57 -0.36
N THR A 57 -8.83 0.48 -1.14
CA THR A 57 -9.48 1.80 -1.01
C THR A 57 -11.00 1.69 -1.14
N VAL A 58 -11.52 0.94 -2.14
CA VAL A 58 -12.96 0.72 -2.35
C VAL A 58 -13.57 -0.06 -1.18
N MET A 59 -12.90 -1.11 -0.70
CA MET A 59 -13.34 -1.90 0.45
C MET A 59 -13.35 -1.06 1.73
N ALA A 60 -12.31 -0.29 1.98
CA ALA A 60 -12.20 0.58 3.16
C ALA A 60 -13.31 1.65 3.16
N HIS A 61 -13.56 2.30 2.02
CA HIS A 61 -14.65 3.27 1.92
C HIS A 61 -16.03 2.62 2.11
N HIS A 62 -16.22 1.39 1.67
CA HIS A 62 -17.47 0.66 1.93
C HIS A 62 -17.71 0.43 3.43
N TYR A 63 -16.68 0.07 4.19
CA TYR A 63 -16.81 -0.16 5.62
C TYR A 63 -16.86 1.13 6.46
N TRP A 64 -16.13 2.15 6.04
CA TRP A 64 -16.04 3.46 6.71
C TRP A 64 -16.31 4.61 5.73
N PRO A 65 -17.58 4.82 5.33
CA PRO A 65 -17.95 5.75 4.25
C PRO A 65 -17.68 7.22 4.56
N ASN A 66 -17.39 7.56 5.82
CA ASN A 66 -17.02 8.91 6.24
C ASN A 66 -15.52 9.09 6.49
N ALA A 67 -14.71 8.06 6.27
CA ALA A 67 -13.28 8.15 6.46
C ALA A 67 -12.63 9.03 5.38
N LYS A 68 -11.58 9.77 5.79
CA LYS A 68 -10.62 10.34 4.86
C LYS A 68 -9.59 9.28 4.48
N ILE A 69 -9.32 9.15 3.21
CA ILE A 69 -8.41 8.13 2.68
C ILE A 69 -7.33 8.80 1.84
N VAL A 70 -6.08 8.40 2.00
CA VAL A 70 -4.98 8.72 1.09
C VAL A 70 -4.56 7.43 0.41
N ALA A 71 -4.64 7.39 -0.92
CA ALA A 71 -4.31 6.22 -1.74
C ALA A 71 -3.09 6.54 -2.62
N VAL A 72 -2.05 5.71 -2.52
CA VAL A 72 -0.77 5.90 -3.21
C VAL A 72 -0.52 4.73 -4.16
N GLU A 73 -0.37 5.05 -5.44
CA GLU A 73 -0.07 4.06 -6.49
C GLU A 73 0.90 4.66 -7.51
N PRO A 74 2.12 4.13 -7.65
CA PRO A 74 3.10 4.68 -8.56
C PRO A 74 2.87 4.30 -10.03
N HIS A 75 2.34 3.10 -10.34
CA HIS A 75 2.20 2.64 -11.70
C HIS A 75 1.08 3.41 -12.42
N PRO A 76 1.36 4.15 -13.54
CA PRO A 76 0.38 5.04 -14.14
C PRO A 76 -0.91 4.34 -14.58
N GLN A 77 -0.82 3.12 -15.10
CA GLN A 77 -1.96 2.35 -15.58
C GLN A 77 -2.85 1.88 -14.42
N SER A 78 -2.24 1.35 -13.35
CA SER A 78 -2.95 0.96 -12.14
C SER A 78 -3.60 2.19 -11.48
N PHE A 79 -2.89 3.31 -11.44
CA PHE A 79 -3.41 4.59 -10.93
C PHE A 79 -4.62 5.11 -11.74
N GLU A 80 -4.60 4.98 -13.07
CA GLU A 80 -5.75 5.33 -13.92
C GLU A 80 -6.97 4.48 -13.56
N LEU A 81 -6.78 3.15 -13.40
CA LEU A 81 -7.85 2.25 -12.99
C LEU A 81 -8.32 2.54 -11.54
N MET A 82 -7.41 2.77 -10.59
CA MET A 82 -7.75 3.19 -9.24
C MET A 82 -8.61 4.46 -9.27
N THR A 83 -8.21 5.47 -10.03
CA THR A 83 -8.96 6.73 -10.17
C THR A 83 -10.37 6.49 -10.69
N LYS A 84 -10.52 5.60 -11.68
CA LYS A 84 -11.83 5.21 -12.23
C LYS A 84 -12.67 4.47 -11.20
N ASN A 85 -12.10 3.48 -10.52
CA ASN A 85 -12.79 2.63 -9.55
C ASN A 85 -13.24 3.40 -8.30
N THR A 86 -12.52 4.44 -7.94
CA THR A 86 -12.79 5.28 -6.77
C THR A 86 -13.47 6.60 -7.12
N SER A 87 -13.93 6.79 -8.37
CA SER A 87 -14.52 8.06 -8.85
C SER A 87 -15.80 8.47 -8.11
N HIS A 88 -16.48 7.52 -7.46
CA HIS A 88 -17.66 7.77 -6.63
C HIS A 88 -17.33 8.33 -5.25
N ILE A 89 -16.04 8.31 -4.82
CA ILE A 89 -15.57 8.85 -3.54
C ILE A 89 -15.23 10.33 -3.75
N PRO A 90 -15.83 11.25 -2.97
CA PRO A 90 -15.55 12.69 -3.11
C PRO A 90 -14.07 13.02 -2.86
N ASP A 91 -13.53 14.01 -3.59
CA ASP A 91 -12.13 14.45 -3.41
C ASP A 91 -11.85 15.06 -2.01
N SER A 92 -12.89 15.49 -1.30
CA SER A 92 -12.77 15.88 0.12
C SER A 92 -12.52 14.71 1.08
N GLN A 93 -12.75 13.47 0.63
CA GLN A 93 -12.55 12.23 1.38
C GLN A 93 -11.42 11.36 0.82
N LEU A 94 -11.00 11.55 -0.43
CA LEU A 94 -9.97 10.73 -1.05
C LEU A 94 -8.91 11.57 -1.76
N LEU A 95 -7.69 11.55 -1.24
CA LEU A 95 -6.48 12.03 -1.92
C LEU A 95 -5.84 10.86 -2.68
N ARG A 96 -5.63 11.04 -3.99
CA ARG A 96 -4.96 10.07 -4.86
C ARG A 96 -3.57 10.59 -5.21
N ILE A 97 -2.53 9.82 -4.96
CA ILE A 97 -1.12 10.18 -5.19
C ILE A 97 -0.52 9.22 -6.21
N ASN A 98 -0.14 9.73 -7.38
CA ASN A 98 0.58 8.94 -8.39
C ASN A 98 2.08 9.12 -8.22
N ALA A 99 2.66 8.45 -7.24
CA ALA A 99 4.09 8.46 -6.96
C ALA A 99 4.50 7.19 -6.19
N ALA A 100 5.75 6.81 -6.28
CA ALA A 100 6.36 5.82 -5.40
C ALA A 100 6.82 6.49 -4.11
N ILE A 101 6.83 5.75 -3.00
CA ILE A 101 7.54 6.15 -1.79
C ILE A 101 8.92 5.51 -1.83
N SER A 102 9.97 6.32 -1.76
CA SER A 102 11.35 5.87 -1.88
C SER A 102 12.29 6.69 -0.99
N SER A 103 13.54 6.26 -0.89
CA SER A 103 14.57 6.98 -0.11
C SER A 103 15.01 8.31 -0.73
N LYS A 104 14.63 8.57 -1.99
CA LYS A 104 15.03 9.78 -2.73
C LYS A 104 13.83 10.42 -3.40
N PRO A 105 13.70 11.76 -3.32
CA PRO A 105 12.63 12.47 -4.01
C PRO A 105 12.94 12.63 -5.51
N GLY A 106 11.91 12.90 -6.28
CA GLY A 106 11.99 13.23 -7.70
C GLY A 106 11.50 12.13 -8.60
N LYS A 107 12.33 11.18 -8.97
CA LYS A 107 11.96 10.07 -9.84
C LYS A 107 12.67 8.79 -9.43
N CYS A 108 11.99 7.67 -9.62
CA CYS A 108 12.58 6.34 -9.45
C CYS A 108 12.12 5.41 -10.59
N LEU A 109 12.82 4.31 -10.74
CA LEU A 109 12.51 3.29 -11.72
C LEU A 109 11.61 2.23 -11.07
N LEU A 110 10.43 1.98 -11.64
CA LEU A 110 9.64 0.79 -11.33
C LEU A 110 10.03 -0.33 -12.26
N SER A 111 10.41 -1.47 -11.72
CA SER A 111 10.62 -2.69 -12.50
C SER A 111 9.30 -3.44 -12.71
N PHE A 112 9.18 -4.18 -13.82
CA PHE A 112 8.01 -4.98 -14.18
C PHE A 112 8.00 -6.40 -13.59
N PRO A 113 6.86 -7.07 -13.52
CA PRO A 113 5.61 -6.91 -14.27
C PRO A 113 4.60 -5.96 -13.61
N VAL A 114 3.58 -5.52 -14.37
CA VAL A 114 2.60 -4.48 -13.99
C VAL A 114 1.84 -4.82 -12.70
N SER A 115 1.52 -6.09 -12.47
CA SER A 115 0.80 -6.57 -11.29
C SER A 115 1.64 -6.58 -10.01
N ASN A 116 2.97 -6.49 -10.13
CA ASN A 116 3.95 -6.55 -9.03
C ASN A 116 5.08 -5.56 -9.29
N SER A 117 4.74 -4.34 -9.72
CA SER A 117 5.76 -3.34 -10.00
C SER A 117 6.35 -2.77 -8.72
N ARG A 118 7.67 -2.76 -8.64
CA ARG A 118 8.44 -2.36 -7.45
C ARG A 118 9.47 -1.30 -7.78
N VAL A 119 9.89 -0.55 -6.79
CA VAL A 119 11.00 0.39 -6.94
C VAL A 119 12.29 -0.39 -7.18
N ALA A 120 12.98 -0.13 -8.31
CA ALA A 120 14.14 -0.92 -8.75
C ALA A 120 15.33 -0.82 -7.78
N ASP A 121 15.45 0.27 -7.04
CA ASP A 121 16.47 0.44 -6.00
C ASP A 121 16.20 -0.41 -4.74
N TYR A 122 15.04 -1.04 -4.69
CA TYR A 122 14.57 -1.85 -3.58
C TYR A 122 14.18 -3.24 -4.08
N VAL A 123 15.19 -4.05 -4.44
CA VAL A 123 14.98 -5.42 -4.87
C VAL A 123 15.03 -6.33 -3.64
N PRO A 124 13.90 -6.93 -3.22
CA PRO A 124 13.93 -7.93 -2.17
C PRO A 124 14.88 -9.09 -2.52
N ASP A 125 15.66 -9.56 -1.54
CA ASP A 125 16.66 -10.62 -1.69
C ASP A 125 16.16 -11.91 -2.35
N VAL A 126 14.87 -12.17 -2.25
CA VAL A 126 14.20 -13.31 -2.90
C VAL A 126 14.15 -13.20 -4.43
N TRP A 127 14.03 -11.97 -4.91
CA TRP A 127 13.92 -11.71 -6.34
C TRP A 127 15.28 -11.51 -7.00
N GLU A 128 16.34 -11.25 -6.22
CA GLU A 128 17.71 -11.22 -6.74
C GLU A 128 18.11 -12.54 -7.42
N SER A 129 17.58 -13.66 -6.90
CA SER A 129 17.84 -14.99 -7.45
C SER A 129 16.96 -15.35 -8.66
N LEU A 130 15.83 -14.68 -8.85
CA LEU A 130 14.83 -15.13 -9.80
C LEU A 130 14.90 -14.44 -11.17
N GLU A 131 15.33 -13.16 -11.28
CA GLU A 131 15.17 -12.50 -12.58
C GLU A 131 16.12 -11.31 -12.89
N PRO A 132 17.33 -11.58 -13.42
CA PRO A 132 18.12 -10.53 -14.09
C PRO A 132 17.38 -9.87 -15.27
N ARG A 133 16.38 -10.56 -15.85
CA ARG A 133 15.62 -10.15 -17.04
C ARG A 133 14.64 -9.00 -16.78
N TYR A 134 14.18 -8.79 -15.56
CA TYR A 134 13.21 -7.71 -15.24
C TYR A 134 13.87 -6.37 -14.94
N ARG A 135 15.20 -6.33 -14.76
CA ARG A 135 15.94 -5.06 -14.54
C ARG A 135 15.93 -4.16 -15.78
N ASP A 136 15.75 -4.73 -16.96
CA ASP A 136 15.84 -4.01 -18.23
C ASP A 136 14.50 -3.42 -18.72
N PHE A 137 13.40 -3.69 -18.00
CA PHE A 137 12.06 -3.24 -18.36
C PHE A 137 11.43 -2.46 -17.23
N GLY A 138 11.84 -1.21 -17.06
CA GLY A 138 11.29 -0.32 -16.05
C GLY A 138 10.63 0.91 -16.65
N ILE A 139 9.72 1.52 -15.91
CA ILE A 139 9.21 2.86 -16.21
C ILE A 139 9.68 3.82 -15.14
N GLU A 140 10.03 5.04 -15.56
CA GLU A 140 10.34 6.11 -14.63
C GLU A 140 9.04 6.74 -14.12
N VAL A 141 8.91 6.83 -12.79
CA VAL A 141 7.73 7.40 -12.11
C VAL A 141 8.16 8.46 -11.10
N PRO A 142 7.27 9.40 -10.74
CA PRO A 142 7.50 10.31 -9.63
C PRO A 142 7.79 9.55 -8.34
N SER A 143 8.67 10.08 -7.50
CA SER A 143 8.97 9.54 -6.17
C SER A 143 8.96 10.61 -5.10
N LEU A 144 8.47 10.22 -3.91
CA LEU A 144 8.42 11.01 -2.69
C LEU A 144 9.25 10.33 -1.62
N THR A 145 9.93 11.12 -0.78
CA THR A 145 10.40 10.57 0.50
C THR A 145 9.22 10.35 1.45
N VAL A 146 9.42 9.56 2.51
CA VAL A 146 8.40 9.35 3.55
C VAL A 146 7.98 10.69 4.18
N GLU A 147 8.91 11.62 4.42
CA GLU A 147 8.62 12.95 4.95
C GLU A 147 7.73 13.77 4.00
N GLN A 148 8.03 13.77 2.69
CA GLN A 148 7.23 14.46 1.69
C GLN A 148 5.83 13.84 1.56
N PHE A 149 5.75 12.52 1.60
CA PHE A 149 4.49 11.79 1.61
C PHE A 149 3.66 12.16 2.85
N TRP A 150 4.26 12.13 4.04
CA TRP A 150 3.56 12.48 5.28
C TRP A 150 3.08 13.93 5.29
N THR A 151 3.84 14.85 4.68
CA THR A 151 3.41 16.23 4.47
C THR A 151 2.12 16.30 3.66
N GLN A 152 1.99 15.53 2.57
CA GLN A 152 0.74 15.48 1.80
C GLN A 152 -0.43 14.89 2.60
N VAL A 153 -0.17 13.90 3.46
CA VAL A 153 -1.17 13.33 4.37
C VAL A 153 -1.69 14.40 5.34
N THR A 154 -0.79 15.17 5.95
CA THR A 154 -1.17 16.24 6.88
C THR A 154 -1.83 17.42 6.19
N ASP A 155 -1.38 17.82 5.00
CA ASP A 155 -2.02 18.87 4.19
C ASP A 155 -3.44 18.50 3.75
N PHE A 156 -3.71 17.19 3.59
CA PHE A 156 -5.07 16.68 3.38
C PHE A 156 -5.94 16.71 4.64
N GLY A 157 -5.37 17.12 5.79
CA GLY A 157 -6.04 17.25 7.09
C GLY A 157 -6.17 15.93 7.83
N ILE A 158 -5.13 15.09 7.77
CA ILE A 158 -4.95 13.87 8.54
C ILE A 158 -3.71 14.04 9.43
N ASP A 159 -3.92 14.33 10.71
CA ASP A 159 -2.84 14.47 11.69
C ASP A 159 -2.48 13.12 12.34
N GLU A 160 -3.46 12.25 12.52
CA GLU A 160 -3.31 10.88 13.01
C GLU A 160 -3.96 9.91 12.01
N VAL A 161 -3.32 8.77 11.79
CA VAL A 161 -3.77 7.72 10.88
C VAL A 161 -4.34 6.57 11.69
N ASP A 162 -5.66 6.34 11.63
CA ASP A 162 -6.27 5.21 12.32
C ASP A 162 -5.80 3.87 11.72
N LEU A 163 -5.72 3.78 10.39
CA LEU A 163 -5.32 2.56 9.69
C LEU A 163 -4.39 2.88 8.53
N ILE A 164 -3.21 2.28 8.50
CA ILE A 164 -2.34 2.26 7.33
C ILE A 164 -2.23 0.82 6.77
N LYS A 165 -2.43 0.67 5.46
CA LYS A 165 -2.09 -0.54 4.71
C LYS A 165 -0.78 -0.30 3.97
N LEU A 166 0.15 -1.22 4.09
CA LEU A 166 1.46 -1.24 3.43
C LEU A 166 1.59 -2.54 2.64
N ASP A 167 1.54 -2.43 1.34
CA ASP A 167 1.82 -3.52 0.41
C ASP A 167 2.33 -2.87 -0.88
N CYS A 168 3.63 -2.65 -0.91
CA CYS A 168 4.31 -1.82 -1.89
C CYS A 168 5.57 -2.50 -2.44
N GLU A 169 5.53 -3.85 -2.45
CA GLU A 169 6.49 -4.69 -3.17
C GLU A 169 7.95 -4.47 -2.74
N GLY A 170 8.16 -4.30 -1.43
CA GLY A 170 9.49 -4.26 -0.80
C GLY A 170 9.86 -2.93 -0.16
N ALA A 171 9.05 -1.88 -0.26
CA ALA A 171 9.31 -0.60 0.41
C ALA A 171 8.76 -0.52 1.85
N GLU A 172 8.11 -1.58 2.36
CA GLU A 172 7.45 -1.60 3.66
C GLU A 172 8.41 -1.28 4.81
N TYR A 173 9.60 -1.91 4.80
CA TYR A 173 10.60 -1.65 5.83
C TYR A 173 11.12 -0.21 5.74
N LEU A 174 11.41 0.30 4.54
CA LEU A 174 11.83 1.69 4.34
C LEU A 174 10.81 2.64 4.97
N ILE A 175 9.52 2.44 4.66
CA ILE A 175 8.45 3.33 5.14
C ILE A 175 8.36 3.29 6.66
N VAL A 176 8.31 2.10 7.26
CA VAL A 176 8.20 1.95 8.72
C VAL A 176 9.44 2.47 9.44
N SER A 177 10.65 2.23 8.91
CA SER A 177 11.88 2.72 9.51
C SER A 177 12.00 4.25 9.46
N GLU A 178 11.63 4.86 8.35
CA GLU A 178 11.63 6.32 8.19
C GLU A 178 10.54 6.97 9.06
N LEU A 179 9.32 6.40 9.12
CA LEU A 179 8.27 6.86 10.04
C LEU A 179 8.73 6.80 11.50
N SER A 180 9.46 5.74 11.86
CA SER A 180 10.07 5.60 13.20
C SER A 180 11.12 6.66 13.45
N ALA A 181 12.03 6.89 12.50
CA ALA A 181 13.07 7.90 12.62
C ALA A 181 12.53 9.34 12.73
N LEU A 182 11.38 9.60 12.09
CA LEU A 182 10.67 10.87 12.14
C LEU A 182 9.79 11.02 13.40
N GLY A 183 9.69 9.99 14.25
CA GLY A 183 8.84 10.01 15.44
C GLY A 183 7.33 10.01 15.12
N LEU A 184 6.95 9.44 13.97
CA LEU A 184 5.58 9.47 13.48
C LEU A 184 4.78 8.19 13.81
N MET A 185 5.46 7.14 14.29
CA MET A 185 4.81 5.85 14.59
C MET A 185 3.71 5.99 15.64
N ASP A 186 3.88 6.87 16.62
CA ASP A 186 2.86 7.13 17.66
C ASP A 186 1.58 7.78 17.11
N ARG A 187 1.59 8.27 15.87
CA ARG A 187 0.43 8.82 15.18
C ARG A 187 -0.35 7.80 14.37
N ILE A 188 0.07 6.52 14.39
CA ILE A 188 -0.55 5.44 13.62
C ILE A 188 -1.20 4.45 14.57
N GLY A 189 -2.49 4.18 14.39
CA GLY A 189 -3.27 3.27 15.24
C GLY A 189 -3.07 1.81 14.86
N TRP A 190 -3.48 1.43 13.66
CA TRP A 190 -3.35 0.07 13.13
C TRP A 190 -2.52 0.05 11.86
N ILE A 191 -1.70 -0.99 11.73
CA ILE A 191 -0.92 -1.27 10.52
C ILE A 191 -1.33 -2.65 10.02
N ARG A 192 -1.57 -2.74 8.72
CA ARG A 192 -1.83 -3.98 7.98
C ARG A 192 -0.93 -4.00 6.76
N GLY A 193 -0.35 -5.14 6.43
CA GLY A 193 0.50 -5.17 5.24
C GLY A 193 1.02 -6.53 4.89
N GLU A 194 1.69 -6.56 3.75
CA GLU A 194 2.48 -7.66 3.26
C GLU A 194 3.96 -7.26 3.28
N TRP A 195 4.84 -8.14 3.76
CA TRP A 195 6.29 -7.94 3.69
C TRP A 195 6.88 -8.77 2.54
N HIS A 196 7.86 -8.20 1.83
CA HIS A 196 8.41 -8.79 0.62
C HIS A 196 9.90 -9.15 0.72
N SER A 197 10.48 -9.12 1.91
CA SER A 197 11.87 -9.48 2.14
C SER A 197 12.07 -10.16 3.48
N ARG A 198 12.68 -11.35 3.49
CA ARG A 198 13.01 -12.07 4.75
C ARG A 198 13.98 -11.30 5.63
N LYS A 199 14.90 -10.56 5.03
CA LYS A 199 15.84 -9.72 5.73
C LYS A 199 15.15 -8.57 6.43
N ASP A 200 14.23 -7.91 5.71
CA ASP A 200 13.51 -6.76 6.22
C ASP A 200 12.43 -7.15 7.23
N ASN A 201 11.89 -8.36 7.18
CA ASN A 201 10.93 -8.87 8.16
C ASN A 201 11.44 -8.74 9.60
N VAL A 202 12.70 -9.13 9.87
CA VAL A 202 13.30 -9.03 11.21
C VAL A 202 13.47 -7.57 11.62
N LEU A 203 13.89 -6.72 10.69
CA LEU A 203 14.08 -5.29 10.93
C LEU A 203 12.73 -4.56 11.10
N LEU A 204 11.73 -4.96 10.31
CA LEU A 204 10.36 -4.47 10.44
C LEU A 204 9.80 -4.72 11.84
N GLY A 205 9.96 -5.94 12.36
CA GLY A 205 9.53 -6.29 13.71
C GLY A 205 10.23 -5.46 14.80
N SER A 206 11.51 -5.14 14.64
CA SER A 206 12.24 -4.30 15.59
C SER A 206 11.81 -2.84 15.58
N CYS A 207 11.39 -2.30 14.43
CA CYS A 207 10.82 -0.95 14.34
C CYS A 207 9.40 -0.91 14.94
N LEU A 208 8.55 -1.87 14.57
CA LEU A 208 7.17 -1.95 15.08
C LEU A 208 7.12 -2.13 16.59
N GLY A 209 7.96 -3.02 17.15
CA GLY A 209 7.95 -3.37 18.57
C GLY A 209 8.29 -2.23 19.53
N GLN A 210 8.71 -1.07 19.03
CA GLN A 210 8.96 0.10 19.86
C GLN A 210 7.66 0.80 20.30
N THR A 211 6.63 0.74 19.46
CA THR A 211 5.36 1.50 19.65
C THR A 211 4.12 0.66 19.44
N HIS A 212 4.24 -0.53 18.84
CA HIS A 212 3.13 -1.38 18.46
C HIS A 212 3.31 -2.81 18.98
N ALA A 213 2.23 -3.42 19.43
CA ALA A 213 2.14 -4.88 19.47
C ALA A 213 1.90 -5.39 18.04
N TYR A 214 2.65 -6.38 17.61
CA TYR A 214 2.64 -6.85 16.24
C TYR A 214 2.65 -8.37 16.14
N ASN A 215 2.16 -8.87 15.02
CA ASN A 215 2.33 -10.23 14.56
C ASN A 215 2.79 -10.21 13.11
N ILE A 216 3.91 -10.83 12.83
CA ILE A 216 4.46 -11.00 11.49
C ILE A 216 4.45 -12.49 11.21
N ASP A 217 3.85 -12.91 10.11
CA ASP A 217 3.84 -14.32 9.71
C ASP A 217 5.27 -14.76 9.31
N PRO A 218 5.93 -15.61 10.10
CA PRO A 218 7.34 -15.95 9.86
C PRO A 218 7.55 -17.07 8.85
N ASN A 219 6.48 -17.77 8.42
CA ASN A 219 6.59 -19.14 7.95
C ASN A 219 6.06 -19.43 6.55
N LEU A 220 6.10 -18.47 5.65
CA LEU A 220 5.77 -18.82 4.27
C LEU A 220 7.02 -19.35 3.54
N PRO A 221 6.91 -20.44 2.78
CA PRO A 221 8.00 -20.96 1.96
C PRO A 221 8.40 -19.97 0.85
N HIS A 222 7.53 -19.01 0.57
CA HIS A 222 7.76 -17.86 -0.30
C HIS A 222 8.19 -16.69 0.57
N ALA A 223 9.12 -15.88 0.12
CA ALA A 223 9.67 -14.76 0.86
C ALA A 223 8.72 -13.55 0.94
N VAL A 224 7.46 -13.82 1.13
CA VAL A 224 6.35 -12.86 1.26
C VAL A 224 5.47 -13.32 2.40
N GLY A 225 4.92 -12.43 3.19
CA GLY A 225 3.99 -12.77 4.26
C GLY A 225 3.28 -11.56 4.83
N MET A 226 2.20 -11.83 5.53
CA MET A 226 1.37 -10.80 6.12
C MET A 226 1.93 -10.31 7.46
N PHE A 227 1.66 -9.06 7.79
CA PHE A 227 1.87 -8.53 9.12
C PHE A 227 0.71 -7.64 9.58
N VAL A 228 0.48 -7.66 10.87
CA VAL A 228 -0.51 -6.81 11.54
C VAL A 228 0.13 -6.18 12.77
N ALA A 229 -0.17 -4.92 13.01
CA ALA A 229 0.26 -4.23 14.21
C ALA A 229 -0.81 -3.28 14.72
N HIS A 230 -0.77 -2.99 16.03
CA HIS A 230 -1.63 -1.99 16.65
C HIS A 230 -0.84 -1.27 17.74
N ARG A 231 -1.08 0.04 17.86
CA ARG A 231 -0.40 0.89 18.83
C ARG A 231 -0.66 0.40 20.26
N ILE A 232 0.41 0.27 21.05
CA ILE A 232 0.30 0.03 22.48
C ILE A 232 0.08 1.37 23.19
N SER A 233 -0.89 1.41 24.10
CA SER A 233 -1.21 2.59 24.91
C SER A 233 -0.12 2.89 25.94
#